data_a18442a33b9b474ded00b7847f9ad55f
#
_entry.id   a18442a33b9b474ded00b7847f9ad55f
#
_cell.length_a   1.000
_cell.length_b   1.000
_cell.length_c   1.000
_cell.angle_alpha   90.00
_cell.angle_beta   90.00
_cell.angle_gamma   90.00
#
_symmetry.space_group_name_H-M   'P 1'
#
loop_
_entity.id
_entity.type
_entity.pdbx_description
1 polymer ?
#
loop_
_entity_poly.entity_id
_entity_poly.type
_entity_poly.pdbx_seq_one_letter_code
_entity_poly.pdbx_strand_id
1 'polypeptide(L)'
;MRTLLFLTLLSCSTLWAQSDSARTRRTWGQPEKAALASALLPGVGQIANKQLWKAPIAWGIMAGSGYYFYQNFDSYRRLSTAIDLRLDGDPLTLDEFDGQFTVNQLFSLQNDYRRRRDYAFLGVGAGYLFQVLDAYAAGHLVDFDVSPNLSGRFRPAFGPNATFGANLTIAWH
;
A
#
# COMPACT_ATOMS: atom_id res chain seq x y z
N MET A 1 13.43 -30.62 23.07
CA MET A 1 13.09 -30.20 21.71
C MET A 1 13.13 -28.69 21.49
N ARG A 2 12.86 -27.83 22.48
CA ARG A 2 12.89 -26.35 22.35
C ARG A 2 14.30 -25.76 22.16
N THR A 3 15.34 -26.41 22.67
CA THR A 3 16.74 -25.97 22.55
C THR A 3 17.39 -26.27 21.20
N LEU A 4 16.91 -27.29 20.47
CA LEU A 4 17.40 -27.63 19.12
C LEU A 4 16.90 -26.64 18.06
N LEU A 5 15.71 -26.06 18.25
CA LEU A 5 15.14 -25.03 17.33
C LEU A 5 15.92 -23.69 17.40
N PHE A 6 16.46 -23.35 18.57
CA PHE A 6 17.28 -22.14 18.74
C PHE A 6 18.65 -22.26 18.08
N LEU A 7 19.24 -23.45 18.08
CA LEU A 7 20.53 -23.70 17.44
C LEU A 7 20.47 -23.67 15.91
N THR A 8 19.35 -24.07 15.32
CA THR A 8 19.16 -24.01 13.86
C THR A 8 18.92 -22.58 13.34
N LEU A 9 18.36 -21.67 14.15
CA LEU A 9 18.21 -20.27 13.80
C LEU A 9 19.52 -19.47 13.89
N LEU A 10 20.46 -19.88 14.77
CA LEU A 10 21.76 -19.22 14.86
C LEU A 10 22.73 -19.64 13.74
N SER A 11 22.56 -20.82 13.13
CA SER A 11 23.44 -21.27 12.04
C SER A 11 23.13 -20.62 10.69
N CYS A 12 21.97 -19.96 10.52
CA CYS A 12 21.61 -19.26 9.29
C CYS A 12 22.24 -17.87 9.15
N SER A 13 22.83 -17.33 10.22
CA SER A 13 23.41 -15.97 10.23
C SER A 13 24.87 -15.89 9.77
N THR A 14 25.56 -17.03 9.57
CA THR A 14 26.98 -17.03 9.19
C THR A 14 27.26 -17.09 7.69
N LEU A 15 26.24 -17.24 6.85
CA LEU A 15 26.40 -17.33 5.40
C LEU A 15 26.42 -15.96 4.66
N TRP A 16 26.30 -14.86 5.39
CA TRP A 16 26.26 -13.51 4.80
C TRP A 16 27.59 -12.74 4.90
N ALA A 17 28.67 -13.39 5.34
CA ALA A 17 29.96 -12.74 5.59
C ALA A 17 31.01 -12.94 4.47
N GLN A 18 30.60 -13.25 3.25
CA GLN A 18 31.48 -13.14 2.08
C GLN A 18 30.99 -11.97 1.21
N SER A 19 31.15 -10.75 1.71
CA SER A 19 31.05 -9.59 0.87
C SER A 19 32.44 -9.22 0.38
N ASP A 20 32.65 -9.40 -0.89
CA ASP A 20 33.76 -8.87 -1.68
C ASP A 20 34.10 -7.44 -1.27
N SER A 21 35.36 -7.24 -0.87
CA SER A 21 35.91 -5.94 -0.51
C SER A 21 36.27 -5.08 -1.73
N ALA A 22 35.47 -5.15 -2.78
CA ALA A 22 35.46 -4.14 -3.82
C ALA A 22 34.45 -3.06 -3.45
N ARG A 23 34.87 -2.10 -2.63
CA ARG A 23 34.14 -0.87 -2.33
C ARG A 23 34.14 0.05 -3.57
N THR A 24 33.58 -0.45 -4.66
CA THR A 24 33.12 0.41 -5.74
C THR A 24 32.07 1.30 -5.10
N ARG A 25 32.24 2.62 -5.13
CA ARG A 25 31.17 3.57 -4.74
C ARG A 25 29.96 3.20 -5.57
N ARG A 26 29.03 2.45 -4.98
CA ARG A 26 27.79 2.04 -5.63
C ARG A 26 27.00 3.31 -5.87
N THR A 27 27.12 3.86 -7.06
CA THR A 27 26.22 4.93 -7.50
C THR A 27 24.85 4.31 -7.64
N TRP A 28 23.91 4.81 -6.88
CA TRP A 28 22.53 4.35 -6.95
C TRP A 28 22.00 4.52 -8.36
N GLY A 29 21.56 3.44 -8.95
CA GLY A 29 20.93 3.45 -10.27
C GLY A 29 19.53 4.07 -10.25
N GLN A 30 18.93 4.20 -11.41
CA GLN A 30 17.57 4.72 -11.55
C GLN A 30 16.54 3.91 -10.74
N PRO A 31 16.59 2.54 -10.70
CA PRO A 31 15.66 1.72 -9.94
C PRO A 31 15.70 1.97 -8.43
N GLU A 32 16.90 2.05 -7.84
CA GLU A 32 17.06 2.30 -6.41
C GLU A 32 16.57 3.69 -6.01
N LYS A 33 16.81 4.70 -6.84
CA LYS A 33 16.31 6.06 -6.62
C LYS A 33 14.78 6.11 -6.70
N ALA A 34 14.18 5.43 -7.66
CA ALA A 34 12.73 5.35 -7.81
C ALA A 34 12.09 4.62 -6.62
N ALA A 35 12.68 3.51 -6.16
CA ALA A 35 12.22 2.78 -4.98
C ALA A 35 12.30 3.64 -3.72
N LEU A 36 13.43 4.32 -3.48
CA LEU A 36 13.58 5.22 -2.35
C LEU A 36 12.61 6.40 -2.39
N ALA A 37 12.44 7.02 -3.54
CA ALA A 37 11.49 8.10 -3.71
C ALA A 37 10.06 7.63 -3.39
N SER A 38 9.66 6.43 -3.83
CA SER A 38 8.38 5.81 -3.49
C SER A 38 8.27 5.40 -2.03
N ALA A 39 9.38 5.06 -1.39
CA ALA A 39 9.42 4.75 0.04
C ALA A 39 9.36 6.00 0.92
N LEU A 40 9.73 7.16 0.44
CA LEU A 40 9.57 8.42 1.16
C LEU A 40 8.18 9.02 0.96
N LEU A 41 7.72 9.04 -0.29
CA LEU A 41 6.41 9.55 -0.67
C LEU A 41 5.77 8.60 -1.70
N PRO A 42 4.63 7.98 -1.36
CA PRO A 42 3.92 7.09 -2.26
C PRO A 42 3.68 7.74 -3.62
N GLY A 43 3.98 7.02 -4.70
CA GLY A 43 3.75 7.50 -6.07
C GLY A 43 4.87 8.33 -6.69
N VAL A 44 5.82 8.86 -5.91
CA VAL A 44 6.90 9.71 -6.46
C VAL A 44 7.87 8.92 -7.35
N GLY A 45 8.17 7.67 -7.00
CA GLY A 45 9.00 6.82 -7.85
C GLY A 45 8.35 6.50 -9.19
N GLN A 46 7.02 6.39 -9.24
CA GLN A 46 6.27 6.21 -10.47
C GLN A 46 6.33 7.46 -11.36
N ILE A 47 6.32 8.65 -10.74
CA ILE A 47 6.55 9.92 -11.44
C ILE A 47 7.99 9.97 -11.98
N ALA A 48 8.99 9.57 -11.19
CA ALA A 48 10.38 9.51 -11.61
C ALA A 48 10.59 8.54 -12.79
N ASN A 49 9.83 7.46 -12.85
CA ASN A 49 9.83 6.50 -13.95
C ASN A 49 8.93 6.91 -15.14
N LYS A 50 8.46 8.18 -15.18
CA LYS A 50 7.56 8.73 -16.23
C LYS A 50 6.22 8.02 -16.35
N GLN A 51 5.79 7.28 -15.32
CA GLN A 51 4.51 6.56 -15.28
C GLN A 51 3.46 7.39 -14.51
N LEU A 52 3.24 8.63 -14.92
CA LEU A 52 2.40 9.62 -14.23
C LEU A 52 0.97 9.12 -13.94
N TRP A 53 0.42 8.27 -14.80
CA TRP A 53 -0.94 7.74 -14.64
C TRP A 53 -1.09 6.78 -13.46
N LYS A 54 0.02 6.14 -13.01
CA LYS A 54 0.02 5.25 -11.84
C LYS A 54 0.01 6.01 -10.51
N ALA A 55 0.58 7.22 -10.46
CA ALA A 55 0.68 7.99 -9.23
C ALA A 55 -0.69 8.30 -8.58
N PRO A 56 -1.72 8.79 -9.31
CA PRO A 56 -3.03 9.02 -8.71
C PRO A 56 -3.72 7.73 -8.24
N ILE A 57 -3.46 6.59 -8.90
CA ILE A 57 -3.98 5.29 -8.46
C ILE A 57 -3.34 4.88 -7.13
N ALA A 58 -2.01 5.01 -7.00
CA ALA A 58 -1.31 4.74 -5.76
C ALA A 58 -1.84 5.61 -4.61
N TRP A 59 -2.04 6.90 -4.84
CA TRP A 59 -2.62 7.83 -3.86
C TRP A 59 -4.06 7.46 -3.50
N GLY A 60 -4.88 7.08 -4.48
CA GLY A 60 -6.25 6.64 -4.24
C GLY A 60 -6.32 5.39 -3.34
N ILE A 61 -5.48 4.40 -3.61
CA ILE A 61 -5.38 3.18 -2.80
C ILE A 61 -4.91 3.51 -1.37
N MET A 62 -3.88 4.34 -1.23
CA MET A 62 -3.35 4.72 0.08
C MET A 62 -4.36 5.54 0.88
N ALA A 63 -5.01 6.52 0.26
CA ALA A 63 -6.02 7.34 0.91
C ALA A 63 -7.26 6.51 1.31
N GLY A 64 -7.74 5.65 0.42
CA GLY A 64 -8.91 4.80 0.66
C GLY A 64 -8.66 3.79 1.79
N SER A 65 -7.52 3.10 1.76
CA SER A 65 -7.15 2.15 2.82
C SER A 65 -6.84 2.84 4.15
N GLY A 66 -6.21 4.01 4.13
CA GLY A 66 -5.99 4.83 5.31
C GLY A 66 -7.29 5.33 5.95
N TYR A 67 -8.25 5.76 5.12
CA TYR A 67 -9.59 6.14 5.58
C TYR A 67 -10.34 4.96 6.19
N TYR A 68 -10.29 3.79 5.56
CA TYR A 68 -10.91 2.58 6.10
C TYR A 68 -10.27 2.15 7.43
N PHE A 69 -8.94 2.24 7.56
CA PHE A 69 -8.26 2.02 8.82
C PHE A 69 -8.73 3.00 9.89
N TYR A 70 -8.77 4.31 9.57
CA TYR A 70 -9.18 5.34 10.51
C TYR A 70 -10.60 5.12 11.04
N GLN A 71 -11.57 4.80 10.17
CA GLN A 71 -12.95 4.53 10.60
C GLN A 71 -13.05 3.33 11.56
N ASN A 72 -12.34 2.24 11.25
CA ASN A 72 -12.37 1.06 12.10
C ASN A 72 -11.64 1.29 13.42
N PHE A 73 -10.57 2.09 13.41
CA PHE A 73 -9.83 2.49 14.61
C PHE A 73 -10.68 3.40 15.51
N ASP A 74 -11.37 4.37 14.94
CA ASP A 74 -12.26 5.26 15.69
C ASP A 74 -13.42 4.48 16.33
N SER A 75 -14.10 3.63 15.56
CA SER A 75 -15.16 2.75 16.07
C SER A 75 -14.67 1.84 17.19
N TYR A 76 -13.49 1.24 17.03
CA TYR A 76 -12.86 0.43 18.07
C TYR A 76 -12.62 1.25 19.36
N ARG A 77 -12.09 2.46 19.24
CA ARG A 77 -11.83 3.34 20.40
C ARG A 77 -13.12 3.71 21.12
N ARG A 78 -14.16 4.11 20.39
CA ARG A 78 -15.46 4.48 20.97
C ARG A 78 -16.06 3.32 21.75
N LEU A 79 -16.06 2.10 21.16
CA LEU A 79 -16.53 0.90 21.83
C LEU A 79 -15.67 0.55 23.06
N SER A 80 -14.36 0.71 22.99
CA SER A 80 -13.47 0.48 24.15
C SER A 80 -13.81 1.44 25.29
N THR A 81 -13.95 2.73 24.98
CA THR A 81 -14.34 3.74 25.98
C THR A 81 -15.71 3.44 26.61
N ALA A 82 -16.68 3.02 25.79
CA ALA A 82 -18.01 2.65 26.30
C ALA A 82 -17.96 1.44 27.25
N ILE A 83 -17.15 0.44 26.94
CA ILE A 83 -16.92 -0.71 27.82
C ILE A 83 -16.28 -0.29 29.14
N ASP A 84 -15.24 0.56 29.05
CA ASP A 84 -14.52 1.03 30.22
C ASP A 84 -15.45 1.83 31.16
N LEU A 85 -16.31 2.70 30.61
CA LEU A 85 -17.31 3.46 31.39
C LEU A 85 -18.37 2.57 32.03
N ARG A 86 -18.78 1.47 31.41
CA ARG A 86 -19.73 0.52 32.01
C ARG A 86 -19.13 -0.37 33.10
N LEU A 87 -17.81 -0.49 33.10
CA LEU A 87 -17.09 -1.36 34.04
C LEU A 87 -16.42 -0.57 35.17
N ASP A 88 -16.51 0.77 35.17
CA ASP A 88 -15.91 1.62 36.21
C ASP A 88 -16.64 1.53 37.57
N GLY A 89 -17.85 0.96 37.57
CA GLY A 89 -18.66 0.76 38.78
C GLY A 89 -19.40 2.02 39.26
N ASP A 90 -19.35 3.13 38.51
CA ASP A 90 -20.11 4.34 38.82
C ASP A 90 -21.46 4.33 38.06
N PRO A 91 -22.62 4.24 38.78
CA PRO A 91 -23.92 4.23 38.13
C PRO A 91 -24.32 5.56 37.46
N LEU A 92 -23.53 6.62 37.63
CA LEU A 92 -23.79 7.93 37.04
C LEU A 92 -23.06 8.11 35.71
N THR A 93 -22.08 7.27 35.39
CA THR A 93 -21.40 7.29 34.11
C THR A 93 -22.25 6.65 33.01
N LEU A 94 -22.63 7.46 32.03
CA LEU A 94 -23.36 7.01 30.85
C LEU A 94 -22.41 6.96 29.67
N ASP A 95 -22.45 5.85 28.95
CA ASP A 95 -21.68 5.71 27.71
C ASP A 95 -22.52 6.06 26.46
N GLU A 96 -21.87 6.24 25.32
CA GLU A 96 -22.49 6.62 24.05
C GLU A 96 -23.54 5.58 23.56
N PHE A 97 -23.45 4.34 23.98
CA PHE A 97 -24.28 3.23 23.53
C PHE A 97 -25.26 2.75 24.62
N ASP A 98 -25.46 3.55 25.64
CA ASP A 98 -26.35 3.19 26.73
C ASP A 98 -27.78 2.94 26.25
N GLY A 99 -28.40 1.86 26.75
CA GLY A 99 -29.71 1.42 26.31
C GLY A 99 -29.79 0.77 24.91
N GLN A 100 -28.71 0.82 24.09
CA GLN A 100 -28.67 0.27 22.72
C GLN A 100 -28.09 -1.14 22.72
N PHE A 101 -26.99 -1.34 23.42
CA PHE A 101 -26.25 -2.61 23.43
C PHE A 101 -25.97 -3.08 24.86
N THR A 102 -25.97 -4.38 25.05
CA THR A 102 -25.51 -5.01 26.28
C THR A 102 -23.97 -5.01 26.31
N VAL A 103 -23.36 -5.16 27.49
CA VAL A 103 -21.91 -5.24 27.65
C VAL A 103 -21.29 -6.35 26.78
N ASN A 104 -21.94 -7.52 26.71
CA ASN A 104 -21.47 -8.63 25.87
C ASN A 104 -21.51 -8.30 24.37
N GLN A 105 -22.53 -7.56 23.93
CA GLN A 105 -22.61 -7.09 22.54
C GLN A 105 -21.52 -6.06 22.23
N LEU A 106 -21.22 -5.14 23.17
CA LEU A 106 -20.12 -4.19 23.02
C LEU A 106 -18.77 -4.91 22.87
N PHE A 107 -18.49 -5.93 23.68
CA PHE A 107 -17.28 -6.74 23.53
C PHE A 107 -17.21 -7.44 22.16
N SER A 108 -18.33 -7.97 21.69
CA SER A 108 -18.38 -8.61 20.37
C SER A 108 -18.07 -7.61 19.25
N LEU A 109 -18.74 -6.46 19.27
CA LEU A 109 -18.52 -5.39 18.30
C LEU A 109 -17.09 -4.84 18.36
N GLN A 110 -16.54 -4.61 19.57
CA GLN A 110 -15.16 -4.17 19.76
C GLN A 110 -14.17 -5.15 19.12
N ASN A 111 -14.36 -6.46 19.31
CA ASN A 111 -13.52 -7.48 18.71
C ASN A 111 -13.63 -7.51 17.18
N ASP A 112 -14.82 -7.25 16.63
CA ASP A 112 -15.01 -7.17 15.18
C ASP A 112 -14.30 -5.96 14.59
N TYR A 113 -14.44 -4.78 15.19
CA TYR A 113 -13.74 -3.57 14.74
C TYR A 113 -12.24 -3.67 14.95
N ARG A 114 -11.78 -4.32 16.03
CA ARG A 114 -10.37 -4.63 16.24
C ARG A 114 -9.81 -5.46 15.07
N ARG A 115 -10.47 -6.54 14.69
CA ARG A 115 -10.04 -7.38 13.55
C ARG A 115 -10.02 -6.61 12.25
N ARG A 116 -11.07 -5.82 11.96
CA ARG A 116 -11.15 -4.98 10.76
C ARG A 116 -10.03 -3.94 10.71
N ARG A 117 -9.73 -3.29 11.84
CA ARG A 117 -8.61 -2.36 12.00
C ARG A 117 -7.27 -3.06 11.70
N ASP A 118 -7.05 -4.23 12.29
CA ASP A 118 -5.80 -4.98 12.14
C ASP A 118 -5.60 -5.45 10.69
N TYR A 119 -6.66 -5.93 10.02
CA TYR A 119 -6.60 -6.25 8.59
C TYR A 119 -6.40 -5.01 7.71
N ALA A 120 -7.03 -3.89 8.05
CA ALA A 120 -6.81 -2.63 7.34
C ALA A 120 -5.35 -2.17 7.46
N PHE A 121 -4.76 -2.28 8.64
CA PHE A 121 -3.35 -1.96 8.88
C PHE A 121 -2.41 -2.84 8.03
N LEU A 122 -2.64 -4.14 8.02
CA LEU A 122 -1.90 -5.08 7.16
C LEU A 122 -2.09 -4.75 5.67
N GLY A 123 -3.30 -4.40 5.26
CA GLY A 123 -3.62 -4.01 3.89
C GLY A 123 -2.88 -2.74 3.46
N VAL A 124 -2.83 -1.73 4.31
CA VAL A 124 -2.05 -0.49 4.06
C VAL A 124 -0.57 -0.82 3.91
N GLY A 125 -0.01 -1.62 4.82
CA GLY A 125 1.40 -2.03 4.79
C GLY A 125 1.75 -2.82 3.53
N ALA A 126 0.93 -3.80 3.17
CA ALA A 126 1.11 -4.60 1.96
C ALA A 126 1.00 -3.75 0.68
N GLY A 127 -0.01 -2.88 0.60
CA GLY A 127 -0.17 -1.95 -0.52
C GLY A 127 1.00 -0.99 -0.67
N TYR A 128 1.52 -0.50 0.46
CA TYR A 128 2.71 0.35 0.48
C TYR A 128 3.96 -0.39 -0.02
N LEU A 129 4.21 -1.60 0.46
CA LEU A 129 5.33 -2.41 -0.02
C LEU A 129 5.20 -2.72 -1.51
N PHE A 130 4.00 -3.08 -1.95
CA PHE A 130 3.74 -3.41 -3.35
C PHE A 130 4.04 -2.22 -4.28
N GLN A 131 3.64 -1.01 -3.91
CA GLN A 131 3.89 0.19 -4.71
C GLN A 131 5.39 0.57 -4.77
N VAL A 132 6.16 0.32 -3.70
CA VAL A 132 7.63 0.51 -3.70
C VAL A 132 8.30 -0.50 -4.62
N LEU A 133 7.86 -1.76 -4.57
CA LEU A 133 8.35 -2.83 -5.47
C LEU A 133 7.99 -2.55 -6.94
N ASP A 134 6.78 -2.05 -7.22
CA ASP A 134 6.40 -1.64 -8.59
C ASP A 134 7.29 -0.52 -9.11
N ALA A 135 7.58 0.49 -8.29
CA ALA A 135 8.48 1.59 -8.66
C ALA A 135 9.91 1.09 -8.91
N TYR A 136 10.40 0.15 -8.11
CA TYR A 136 11.70 -0.49 -8.30
C TYR A 136 11.76 -1.28 -9.61
N ALA A 137 10.79 -2.15 -9.83
CA ALA A 137 10.69 -2.97 -11.04
C ALA A 137 10.57 -2.10 -12.31
N ALA A 138 9.71 -1.08 -12.26
CA ALA A 138 9.54 -0.13 -13.35
C ALA A 138 10.82 0.65 -13.65
N GLY A 139 11.60 1.00 -12.61
CA GLY A 139 12.90 1.66 -12.78
C GLY A 139 13.90 0.83 -13.57
N HIS A 140 13.88 -0.50 -13.42
CA HIS A 140 14.71 -1.40 -14.25
C HIS A 140 14.27 -1.45 -15.71
N LEU A 141 13.00 -1.21 -15.99
CA LEU A 141 12.45 -1.25 -17.35
C LEU A 141 12.66 0.07 -18.11
N VAL A 142 12.93 1.17 -17.41
CA VAL A 142 13.20 2.47 -18.06
C VAL A 142 14.46 2.42 -18.94
N ASP A 143 15.47 1.66 -18.51
CA ASP A 143 16.75 1.54 -19.25
C ASP A 143 16.67 0.53 -20.41
N PHE A 144 15.61 -0.30 -20.44
CA PHE A 144 15.30 -1.15 -21.57
C PHE A 144 14.47 -0.36 -22.60
N ASP A 145 15.11 0.54 -23.31
CA ASP A 145 14.52 1.16 -24.48
C ASP A 145 14.47 0.11 -25.62
N VAL A 146 13.46 -0.68 -25.62
CA VAL A 146 13.00 -1.45 -26.80
C VAL A 146 12.29 -0.46 -27.73
N SER A 147 13.01 0.51 -28.09
CA SER A 147 12.51 1.61 -28.82
C SER A 147 12.13 1.33 -30.20
N PRO A 148 11.09 1.65 -30.35
CA PRO A 148 10.16 1.30 -31.29
C PRO A 148 10.16 2.16 -32.50
N ASN A 149 10.28 1.54 -33.54
CA ASN A 149 9.79 2.01 -34.81
C ASN A 149 8.24 1.91 -34.90
N LEU A 150 7.55 1.85 -33.75
CA LEU A 150 6.10 1.75 -33.70
C LEU A 150 5.51 3.00 -33.06
N SER A 151 4.86 3.84 -33.85
CA SER A 151 4.10 4.99 -33.34
C SER A 151 2.60 4.74 -33.50
N GLY A 152 1.89 4.71 -32.38
CA GLY A 152 0.42 4.64 -32.33
C GLY A 152 -0.18 6.03 -32.18
N ARG A 153 -1.05 6.43 -33.08
CA ARG A 153 -1.82 7.70 -32.98
C ARG A 153 -3.31 7.38 -32.86
N PHE A 154 -3.89 7.74 -31.73
CA PHE A 154 -5.33 7.70 -31.55
C PHE A 154 -5.91 9.09 -31.84
N ARG A 155 -6.89 9.15 -32.74
CA ARG A 155 -7.65 10.39 -33.03
C ARG A 155 -9.14 10.09 -32.97
N PRO A 156 -9.89 10.77 -32.11
CA PRO A 156 -11.34 10.73 -32.22
C PRO A 156 -11.75 11.33 -33.56
N ALA A 157 -12.64 10.68 -34.27
CA ALA A 157 -13.18 11.11 -35.53
C ALA A 157 -14.67 11.40 -35.36
N PHE A 158 -15.09 12.59 -35.84
CA PHE A 158 -16.47 12.97 -35.88
C PHE A 158 -16.92 12.98 -37.36
N GLY A 159 -17.81 12.09 -37.72
CA GLY A 159 -18.36 11.99 -39.06
C GLY A 159 -19.50 13.02 -39.25
N PRO A 160 -19.83 13.40 -40.51
CA PRO A 160 -20.84 14.42 -40.82
C PRO A 160 -22.26 14.05 -40.38
N ASN A 161 -22.53 12.81 -40.01
CA ASN A 161 -23.85 12.34 -39.56
C ASN A 161 -23.89 12.03 -38.06
N ALA A 162 -23.13 12.74 -37.22
CA ALA A 162 -23.03 12.56 -35.76
C ALA A 162 -22.58 11.13 -35.38
N THR A 163 -21.89 10.39 -36.26
CA THR A 163 -21.28 9.11 -35.96
C THR A 163 -19.96 9.34 -35.25
N PHE A 164 -19.87 8.84 -34.00
CA PHE A 164 -18.64 8.83 -33.27
C PHE A 164 -17.77 7.65 -33.74
N GLY A 165 -16.57 7.93 -34.17
CA GLY A 165 -15.58 6.94 -34.56
C GLY A 165 -14.22 7.25 -33.91
N ALA A 166 -13.35 6.28 -33.93
CA ALA A 166 -11.96 6.45 -33.50
C ALA A 166 -11.04 5.89 -34.58
N ASN A 167 -10.06 6.69 -35.01
CA ASN A 167 -9.00 6.25 -35.90
C ASN A 167 -7.76 5.92 -35.09
N LEU A 168 -7.34 4.65 -35.13
CA LEU A 168 -6.07 4.19 -34.62
C LEU A 168 -5.12 4.02 -35.81
N THR A 169 -4.11 4.88 -35.90
CA THR A 169 -3.05 4.75 -36.91
C THR A 169 -1.81 4.19 -36.25
N ILE A 170 -1.37 3.03 -36.68
CA ILE A 170 -0.12 2.41 -36.27
C ILE A 170 0.88 2.59 -37.43
N ALA A 171 1.92 3.37 -37.20
CA ALA A 171 2.99 3.57 -38.17
C ALA A 171 4.23 2.82 -37.70
N TRP A 172 4.82 2.05 -38.61
CA TRP A 172 6.07 1.33 -38.42
C TRP A 172 7.16 2.07 -39.18
N HIS A 173 8.26 2.42 -38.50
CA HIS A 173 9.45 3.09 -39.09
C HIS A 173 10.64 2.17 -39.04
#